data_86718f8ef99aacb8337301b50e50fbe1
#
_entry.id   86718f8ef99aacb8337301b50e50fbe1
#
_cell.length_a   1.000
_cell.length_b   1.000
_cell.length_c   1.000
_cell.angle_alpha   90.00
_cell.angle_beta   90.00
_cell.angle_gamma   90.00
#
_symmetry.space_group_name_H-M   'P 1'
#
loop_
_entity.id
_entity.type
_entity.pdbx_description
1 polymer ?
#
loop_
_entity_poly.entity_id
_entity_poly.type
_entity_poly.pdbx_seq_one_letter_code
_entity_poly.pdbx_strand_id
1 'polypeptide(L)'
;MRKLAAFTASFALGIYLAQYLLPERILLPLAAVFFAAACLALLLPGLWRKRVLLAGTGLALALGWNWLYSYAARAPLAALSGSEGTASMTLLEYAVPTDYGAKVTVKLEGFPLGKVVYYGGADLLDLEPGQTMTAQVKFQDSARLREDTITNFTSQGVFLLAYQRGDEAVYGEGSAGSPRWWPARAARAMQDRVTALFDGDEAAFLSAILTGDTSGLSEEARSDLSEAGLSHILAVSGMHCGFLMTLIVLFTGRHRHRLAAALALPVLMF
;
A
#
# COMPACT_ATOMS: atom_id res chain seq x y z
N MET A 1 34.04 0.88 -0.40
CA MET A 1 32.64 1.14 -0.03
C MET A 1 31.70 0.63 -1.12
N ARG A 2 30.67 -0.07 -0.76
CA ARG A 2 29.61 -0.49 -1.68
C ARG A 2 28.80 0.76 -2.09
N LYS A 3 28.92 1.19 -3.35
CA LYS A 3 28.30 2.42 -3.88
C LYS A 3 26.80 2.43 -3.67
N LEU A 4 26.15 1.29 -3.89
CA LEU A 4 24.73 1.12 -3.70
C LEU A 4 24.33 1.32 -2.24
N ALA A 5 25.08 0.79 -1.28
CA ALA A 5 24.78 0.94 0.15
C ALA A 5 24.82 2.40 0.61
N ALA A 6 25.77 3.21 0.10
CA ALA A 6 25.82 4.64 0.44
C ALA A 6 24.61 5.42 -0.12
N PHE A 7 24.22 5.14 -1.36
CA PHE A 7 23.02 5.74 -1.97
C PHE A 7 21.75 5.32 -1.22
N THR A 8 21.57 4.01 -0.98
CA THR A 8 20.38 3.49 -0.29
C THR A 8 20.26 4.03 1.13
N ALA A 9 21.36 4.10 1.88
CA ALA A 9 21.35 4.64 3.23
C ALA A 9 20.97 6.13 3.25
N SER A 10 21.50 6.94 2.33
CA SER A 10 21.13 8.37 2.24
C SER A 10 19.70 8.56 1.75
N PHE A 11 19.22 7.73 0.83
CA PHE A 11 17.83 7.75 0.38
C PHE A 11 16.88 7.39 1.52
N ALA A 12 17.15 6.30 2.26
CA ALA A 12 16.35 5.90 3.42
C ALA A 12 16.33 6.99 4.52
N LEU A 13 17.49 7.60 4.81
CA LEU A 13 17.58 8.72 5.72
C LEU A 13 16.73 9.91 5.24
N GLY A 14 16.78 10.23 3.95
CA GLY A 14 15.98 11.29 3.35
C GLY A 14 14.48 11.06 3.48
N ILE A 15 14.00 9.84 3.24
CA ILE A 15 12.59 9.46 3.44
C ILE A 15 12.21 9.61 4.93
N TYR A 16 13.05 9.11 5.85
CA TYR A 16 12.80 9.22 7.28
C TYR A 16 12.69 10.69 7.72
N LEU A 17 13.64 11.55 7.31
CA LEU A 17 13.61 12.96 7.60
C LEU A 17 12.35 13.65 7.05
N ALA A 18 11.99 13.33 5.79
CA ALA A 18 10.80 13.89 5.14
C ALA A 18 9.50 13.49 5.85
N GLN A 19 9.43 12.26 6.34
CA GLN A 19 8.21 11.73 6.94
C GLN A 19 7.99 12.20 8.38
N TYR A 20 9.05 12.31 9.18
CA TYR A 20 8.92 12.49 10.63
C TYR A 20 9.41 13.83 11.16
N LEU A 21 10.31 14.50 10.45
CA LEU A 21 11.02 15.67 11.00
C LEU A 21 10.81 16.97 10.21
N LEU A 22 10.58 16.86 8.89
CA LEU A 22 10.57 18.04 8.03
C LEU A 22 9.13 18.41 7.61
N PRO A 23 8.75 19.69 7.71
CA PRO A 23 7.47 20.14 7.18
C PRO A 23 7.48 20.10 5.64
N GLU A 24 6.35 19.74 5.02
CA GLU A 24 6.21 19.55 3.57
C GLU A 24 6.72 20.74 2.75
N ARG A 25 6.50 21.96 3.23
CA ARG A 25 6.87 23.21 2.53
C ARG A 25 8.38 23.38 2.28
N ILE A 26 9.23 22.72 3.07
CA ILE A 26 10.69 22.83 2.92
C ILE A 26 11.30 21.66 2.15
N LEU A 27 10.54 20.62 1.83
CA LEU A 27 11.07 19.41 1.18
C LEU A 27 11.63 19.73 -0.20
N LEU A 28 10.89 20.48 -1.03
CA LEU A 28 11.34 20.84 -2.37
C LEU A 28 12.58 21.74 -2.38
N PRO A 29 12.62 22.87 -1.64
CA PRO A 29 13.84 23.69 -1.58
C PRO A 29 15.04 22.91 -1.02
N LEU A 30 14.83 22.05 -0.04
CA LEU A 30 15.91 21.23 0.53
C LEU A 30 16.39 20.15 -0.47
N ALA A 31 15.48 19.54 -1.23
CA ALA A 31 15.83 18.64 -2.32
C ALA A 31 16.71 19.35 -3.36
N ALA A 32 16.36 20.59 -3.74
CA ALA A 32 17.15 21.41 -4.65
C ALA A 32 18.55 21.72 -4.11
N VAL A 33 18.69 22.02 -2.82
CA VAL A 33 19.99 22.24 -2.17
C VAL A 33 20.87 20.98 -2.25
N PHE A 34 20.33 19.81 -1.89
CA PHE A 34 21.08 18.55 -1.98
C PHE A 34 21.41 18.16 -3.41
N PHE A 35 20.54 18.46 -4.37
CA PHE A 35 20.82 18.26 -5.77
C PHE A 35 21.93 19.19 -6.27
N ALA A 36 21.92 20.46 -5.91
CA ALA A 36 22.98 21.41 -6.23
C ALA A 36 24.32 20.99 -5.61
N ALA A 37 24.31 20.54 -4.34
CA ALA A 37 25.49 19.99 -3.69
C ALA A 37 26.04 18.74 -4.41
N ALA A 38 25.17 17.86 -4.89
CA ALA A 38 25.56 16.72 -5.70
C ALA A 38 26.19 17.14 -7.05
N CYS A 39 25.65 18.17 -7.70
CA CYS A 39 26.26 18.72 -8.92
C CYS A 39 27.62 19.37 -8.64
N LEU A 40 27.75 20.16 -7.59
CA LEU A 40 29.02 20.76 -7.18
C LEU A 40 30.06 19.70 -6.78
N ALA A 41 29.63 18.54 -6.30
CA ALA A 41 30.54 17.43 -6.00
C ALA A 41 31.31 16.91 -7.24
N LEU A 42 30.83 17.19 -8.46
CA LEU A 42 31.55 16.86 -9.68
C LEU A 42 32.90 17.59 -9.79
N LEU A 43 33.04 18.75 -9.13
CA LEU A 43 34.26 19.54 -9.07
C LEU A 43 35.27 19.05 -8.01
N LEU A 44 34.82 18.15 -7.10
CA LEU A 44 35.68 17.62 -6.04
C LEU A 44 36.61 16.52 -6.56
N PRO A 45 37.84 16.38 -5.99
CA PRO A 45 38.76 15.31 -6.37
C PRO A 45 38.43 13.95 -5.72
N GLY A 46 38.74 12.87 -6.43
CA GLY A 46 38.85 11.54 -5.89
C GLY A 46 37.65 10.92 -5.20
N LEU A 47 37.84 10.42 -4.00
CA LEU A 47 36.84 9.68 -3.22
C LEU A 47 35.72 10.56 -2.70
N TRP A 48 35.98 11.84 -2.38
CA TRP A 48 35.00 12.78 -1.88
C TRP A 48 33.92 13.07 -2.93
N ARG A 49 34.32 13.20 -4.21
CA ARG A 49 33.36 13.34 -5.32
C ARG A 49 32.29 12.26 -5.30
N LYS A 50 32.72 10.99 -5.21
CA LYS A 50 31.79 9.85 -5.24
C LYS A 50 30.88 9.80 -4.02
N ARG A 51 31.39 10.13 -2.84
CA ARG A 51 30.64 10.12 -1.58
C ARG A 51 29.56 11.19 -1.55
N VAL A 52 29.94 12.44 -1.82
CA VAL A 52 29.03 13.58 -1.80
C VAL A 52 27.99 13.44 -2.91
N LEU A 53 28.39 13.00 -4.10
CA LEU A 53 27.46 12.78 -5.22
C LEU A 53 26.41 11.72 -4.87
N LEU A 54 26.80 10.56 -4.34
CA LEU A 54 25.87 9.49 -3.99
C LEU A 54 24.95 9.87 -2.82
N ALA A 55 25.49 10.53 -1.79
CA ALA A 55 24.71 10.97 -0.65
C ALA A 55 23.76 12.10 -1.03
N GLY A 56 24.24 13.10 -1.76
CA GLY A 56 23.43 14.24 -2.21
C GLY A 56 22.31 13.83 -3.16
N THR A 57 22.61 12.96 -4.14
CA THR A 57 21.56 12.46 -5.04
C THR A 57 20.54 11.59 -4.31
N GLY A 58 20.97 10.74 -3.36
CA GLY A 58 20.06 9.93 -2.56
C GLY A 58 19.10 10.79 -1.74
N LEU A 59 19.61 11.80 -1.02
CA LEU A 59 18.79 12.75 -0.25
C LEU A 59 17.88 13.58 -1.16
N ALA A 60 18.41 14.14 -2.25
CA ALA A 60 17.63 14.94 -3.18
C ALA A 60 16.46 14.17 -3.78
N LEU A 61 16.70 12.92 -4.22
CA LEU A 61 15.65 12.05 -4.77
C LEU A 61 14.62 11.66 -3.69
N ALA A 62 15.05 11.36 -2.48
CA ALA A 62 14.13 11.01 -1.39
C ALA A 62 13.20 12.16 -1.02
N LEU A 63 13.75 13.36 -0.82
CA LEU A 63 12.99 14.55 -0.48
C LEU A 63 12.07 15.00 -1.63
N GLY A 64 12.61 15.00 -2.86
CA GLY A 64 11.85 15.35 -4.07
C GLY A 64 10.71 14.38 -4.34
N TRP A 65 10.95 13.07 -4.16
CA TRP A 65 9.91 12.05 -4.29
C TRP A 65 8.82 12.20 -3.23
N ASN A 66 9.20 12.41 -1.97
CA ASN A 66 8.23 12.61 -0.90
C ASN A 66 7.37 13.86 -1.14
N TRP A 67 7.99 14.96 -1.55
CA TRP A 67 7.27 16.18 -1.92
C TRP A 67 6.30 15.93 -3.10
N LEU A 68 6.77 15.29 -4.16
CA LEU A 68 5.94 14.98 -5.33
C LEU A 68 4.75 14.10 -4.96
N TYR A 69 4.99 13.07 -4.14
CA TYR A 69 3.95 12.16 -3.68
C TYR A 69 2.92 12.89 -2.80
N SER A 70 3.37 13.72 -1.86
CA SER A 70 2.48 14.54 -1.04
C SER A 70 1.66 15.50 -1.90
N TYR A 71 2.27 16.17 -2.86
CA TYR A 71 1.61 17.11 -3.75
C TYR A 71 0.61 16.44 -4.70
N ALA A 72 0.97 15.31 -5.30
CA ALA A 72 0.17 14.66 -6.33
C ALA A 72 -0.89 13.69 -5.79
N ALA A 73 -0.64 13.04 -4.66
CA ALA A 73 -1.54 12.01 -4.11
C ALA A 73 -2.26 12.48 -2.85
N ARG A 74 -1.52 13.04 -1.87
CA ARG A 74 -2.10 13.37 -0.56
C ARG A 74 -2.88 14.69 -0.57
N ALA A 75 -2.29 15.78 -1.05
CA ALA A 75 -2.88 17.11 -0.97
C ALA A 75 -4.25 17.22 -1.67
N PRO A 76 -4.47 16.65 -2.88
CA PRO A 76 -5.76 16.70 -3.52
C PRO A 76 -6.86 15.97 -2.75
N LEU A 77 -6.53 14.83 -2.14
CA LEU A 77 -7.49 14.07 -1.33
C LEU A 77 -7.75 14.75 0.02
N ALA A 78 -6.72 15.26 0.67
CA ALA A 78 -6.85 15.97 1.95
C ALA A 78 -7.74 17.22 1.83
N ALA A 79 -7.77 17.86 0.65
CA ALA A 79 -8.65 19.00 0.38
C ALA A 79 -10.15 18.64 0.42
N LEU A 80 -10.50 17.36 0.23
CA LEU A 80 -11.89 16.87 0.34
C LEU A 80 -12.31 16.60 1.78
N SER A 81 -11.38 16.60 2.73
CA SER A 81 -11.69 16.32 4.14
C SER A 81 -12.74 17.28 4.71
N GLY A 82 -13.74 16.72 5.36
CA GLY A 82 -14.87 17.48 5.91
C GLY A 82 -15.99 17.79 4.92
N SER A 83 -15.80 17.57 3.62
CA SER A 83 -16.85 17.75 2.63
C SER A 83 -17.81 16.57 2.59
N GLU A 84 -19.02 16.84 2.15
CA GLU A 84 -20.07 15.83 1.86
C GLU A 84 -20.54 16.00 0.42
N GLY A 85 -20.79 14.90 -0.27
CA GLY A 85 -21.27 14.93 -1.65
C GLY A 85 -21.34 13.57 -2.31
N THR A 86 -21.82 13.54 -3.54
CA THR A 86 -21.87 12.33 -4.36
C THR A 86 -20.48 12.07 -4.96
N ALA A 87 -19.99 10.86 -4.80
CA ALA A 87 -18.69 10.46 -5.32
C ALA A 87 -18.78 9.16 -6.11
N SER A 88 -18.14 9.14 -7.28
CA SER A 88 -17.95 7.93 -8.08
C SER A 88 -16.60 7.31 -7.73
N MET A 89 -16.61 6.01 -7.44
CA MET A 89 -15.47 5.27 -6.92
C MET A 89 -15.34 3.93 -7.62
N THR A 90 -14.11 3.43 -7.76
CA THR A 90 -13.83 2.08 -8.28
C THR A 90 -13.23 1.23 -7.16
N LEU A 91 -13.76 0.03 -6.96
CA LEU A 91 -13.26 -0.90 -5.96
C LEU A 91 -11.87 -1.43 -6.37
N LEU A 92 -10.93 -1.42 -5.44
CA LEU A 92 -9.56 -1.92 -5.66
C LEU A 92 -9.36 -3.34 -5.12
N GLU A 93 -10.18 -3.76 -4.17
CA GLU A 93 -10.12 -5.05 -3.50
C GLU A 93 -11.53 -5.53 -3.13
N TYR A 94 -11.66 -6.74 -2.63
CA TYR A 94 -12.90 -7.22 -2.05
C TYR A 94 -13.19 -6.48 -0.73
N ALA A 95 -14.47 -6.26 -0.44
CA ALA A 95 -14.85 -5.65 0.82
C ALA A 95 -14.65 -6.63 1.98
N VAL A 96 -14.30 -6.06 3.13
CA VAL A 96 -14.09 -6.78 4.39
C VAL A 96 -15.22 -6.41 5.34
N PRO A 97 -15.86 -7.39 6.01
CA PRO A 97 -16.90 -7.11 6.98
C PRO A 97 -16.36 -6.32 8.18
N THR A 98 -17.21 -5.50 8.75
CA THR A 98 -16.95 -4.73 9.98
C THR A 98 -18.17 -4.83 10.88
N ASP A 99 -18.05 -4.45 12.16
CA ASP A 99 -19.15 -4.50 13.12
C ASP A 99 -20.43 -3.75 12.68
N TYR A 100 -20.29 -2.77 11.79
CA TYR A 100 -21.38 -1.89 11.35
C TYR A 100 -21.66 -1.94 9.84
N GLY A 101 -21.19 -2.98 9.15
CA GLY A 101 -21.35 -3.13 7.69
C GLY A 101 -20.11 -3.69 7.04
N ALA A 102 -19.58 -3.01 6.02
CA ALA A 102 -18.38 -3.42 5.34
C ALA A 102 -17.48 -2.22 5.00
N LYS A 103 -16.19 -2.49 4.84
CA LYS A 103 -15.20 -1.52 4.35
C LYS A 103 -14.51 -2.05 3.11
N VAL A 104 -14.14 -1.16 2.22
CA VAL A 104 -13.41 -1.50 1.00
C VAL A 104 -12.46 -0.38 0.60
N THR A 105 -11.29 -0.73 0.08
CA THR A 105 -10.38 0.25 -0.50
C THR A 105 -10.84 0.59 -1.91
N VAL A 106 -11.05 1.87 -2.16
CA VAL A 106 -11.55 2.39 -3.43
C VAL A 106 -10.63 3.45 -3.99
N LYS A 107 -10.75 3.67 -5.28
CA LYS A 107 -10.14 4.78 -6.00
C LYS A 107 -11.21 5.78 -6.40
N LEU A 108 -11.03 7.02 -6.01
CA LEU A 108 -11.95 8.10 -6.35
C LEU A 108 -11.76 8.52 -7.82
N GLU A 109 -12.84 8.75 -8.53
CA GLU A 109 -12.80 9.27 -9.89
C GLU A 109 -12.22 10.70 -9.87
N GLY A 110 -11.32 11.00 -10.82
CA GLY A 110 -10.57 12.26 -10.86
C GLY A 110 -9.31 12.29 -9.98
N PHE A 111 -9.07 11.29 -9.12
CA PHE A 111 -7.91 11.21 -8.23
C PHE A 111 -7.08 9.93 -8.50
N PRO A 112 -6.22 9.93 -9.54
CA PRO A 112 -5.56 8.70 -10.00
C PRO A 112 -4.54 8.12 -9.02
N LEU A 113 -4.02 8.93 -8.08
CA LEU A 113 -2.87 8.59 -7.23
C LEU A 113 -3.30 8.50 -5.79
N GLY A 114 -4.11 8.03 -5.23
CA GLY A 114 -4.43 7.91 -3.80
C GLY A 114 -5.52 6.88 -3.57
N LYS A 115 -5.47 6.28 -2.41
CA LYS A 115 -6.45 5.30 -1.97
C LYS A 115 -7.38 5.95 -0.94
N VAL A 116 -8.64 5.55 -0.98
CA VAL A 116 -9.67 5.95 -0.03
C VAL A 116 -10.26 4.67 0.55
N VAL A 117 -10.48 4.62 1.85
CA VAL A 117 -11.24 3.52 2.45
C VAL A 117 -12.69 4.00 2.59
N TYR A 118 -13.57 3.26 1.97
CA TYR A 118 -15.01 3.50 2.03
C TYR A 118 -15.65 2.56 3.04
N TYR A 119 -16.52 3.12 3.87
CA TYR A 119 -17.34 2.41 4.85
C TYR A 119 -18.80 2.51 4.46
N GLY A 120 -19.45 1.38 4.24
CA GLY A 120 -20.84 1.30 3.80
C GLY A 120 -21.58 0.07 4.29
N GLY A 121 -22.68 -0.25 3.66
CA GLY A 121 -23.54 -1.39 3.99
C GLY A 121 -22.92 -2.75 3.68
N ALA A 122 -23.62 -3.81 4.07
CA ALA A 122 -23.18 -5.20 3.83
C ALA A 122 -23.24 -5.61 2.35
N ASP A 123 -24.04 -4.90 1.54
CA ASP A 123 -24.13 -5.05 0.10
C ASP A 123 -22.78 -4.91 -0.64
N LEU A 124 -21.82 -4.23 -0.03
CA LEU A 124 -20.46 -4.15 -0.54
C LEU A 124 -19.75 -5.52 -0.63
N LEU A 125 -20.14 -6.49 0.19
CA LEU A 125 -19.51 -7.81 0.24
C LEU A 125 -19.74 -8.64 -1.02
N ASP A 126 -20.79 -8.31 -1.77
CA ASP A 126 -21.16 -8.97 -3.03
C ASP A 126 -20.45 -8.36 -4.25
N LEU A 127 -19.70 -7.27 -4.04
CA LEU A 127 -19.04 -6.56 -5.13
C LEU A 127 -17.65 -7.11 -5.42
N GLU A 128 -17.27 -7.05 -6.71
CA GLU A 128 -15.95 -7.48 -7.17
C GLU A 128 -15.00 -6.28 -7.38
N PRO A 129 -13.68 -6.50 -7.23
CA PRO A 129 -12.67 -5.52 -7.61
C PRO A 129 -12.83 -5.09 -9.07
N GLY A 130 -12.76 -3.78 -9.30
CA GLY A 130 -12.96 -3.17 -10.61
C GLY A 130 -14.38 -2.73 -10.90
N GLN A 131 -15.37 -3.12 -10.10
CA GLN A 131 -16.68 -2.54 -10.17
C GLN A 131 -16.67 -1.08 -9.73
N THR A 132 -17.59 -0.30 -10.26
CA THR A 132 -17.77 1.11 -9.89
C THR A 132 -18.98 1.26 -8.99
N MET A 133 -18.90 2.24 -8.10
CA MET A 133 -20.01 2.62 -7.26
C MET A 133 -20.12 4.13 -7.18
N THR A 134 -21.34 4.64 -7.09
CA THR A 134 -21.63 6.04 -6.86
C THR A 134 -22.53 6.15 -5.64
N ALA A 135 -22.08 6.86 -4.62
CA ALA A 135 -22.80 7.01 -3.36
C ALA A 135 -22.63 8.42 -2.79
N GLN A 136 -23.55 8.82 -1.94
CA GLN A 136 -23.36 10.01 -1.10
C GLN A 136 -22.43 9.66 0.05
N VAL A 137 -21.38 10.45 0.23
CA VAL A 137 -20.31 10.20 1.21
C VAL A 137 -19.96 11.46 1.97
N LYS A 138 -19.52 11.25 3.20
CA LYS A 138 -18.79 12.23 3.99
C LYS A 138 -17.34 11.84 4.06
N PHE A 139 -16.47 12.76 3.67
CA PHE A 139 -15.02 12.56 3.70
C PHE A 139 -14.41 12.99 5.02
N GLN A 140 -13.46 12.19 5.51
CA GLN A 140 -12.69 12.47 6.71
C GLN A 140 -11.22 12.17 6.48
N ASP A 141 -10.32 13.00 7.02
CA ASP A 141 -8.87 12.78 6.96
C ASP A 141 -8.52 11.48 7.70
N SER A 142 -7.77 10.60 7.03
CA SER A 142 -7.28 9.35 7.60
C SER A 142 -6.16 9.53 8.64
N ALA A 143 -5.47 10.67 8.62
CA ALA A 143 -4.38 10.99 9.54
C ALA A 143 -4.86 11.47 10.91
N ARG A 144 -6.13 11.86 11.03
CA ARG A 144 -6.72 12.35 12.27
C ARG A 144 -8.08 11.70 12.52
N LEU A 145 -8.10 10.69 13.38
CA LEU A 145 -9.32 10.12 13.90
C LEU A 145 -9.40 10.48 15.38
N ARG A 146 -10.46 11.19 15.83
CA ARG A 146 -10.70 11.54 17.23
C ARG A 146 -9.49 12.18 17.94
N GLU A 147 -8.81 13.13 17.27
CA GLU A 147 -7.62 13.83 17.76
C GLU A 147 -6.32 13.02 17.81
N ASP A 148 -6.36 11.72 17.59
CA ASP A 148 -5.18 10.87 17.50
C ASP A 148 -4.63 10.84 16.08
N THR A 149 -3.29 10.91 15.96
CA THR A 149 -2.61 10.75 14.68
C THR A 149 -2.49 9.26 14.35
N ILE A 150 -3.28 8.79 13.40
CA ILE A 150 -3.25 7.40 12.97
C ILE A 150 -2.30 7.26 11.78
N THR A 151 -1.21 6.54 11.96
CA THR A 151 -0.19 6.31 10.92
C THR A 151 -0.50 5.09 10.05
N ASN A 152 -1.35 4.18 10.51
CA ASN A 152 -1.60 2.91 9.82
C ASN A 152 -2.22 3.09 8.43
N PHE A 153 -3.21 3.97 8.28
CA PHE A 153 -3.81 4.27 6.98
C PHE A 153 -2.83 4.94 6.03
N THR A 154 -2.09 5.93 6.52
CA THR A 154 -1.14 6.70 5.70
C THR A 154 0.02 5.83 5.21
N SER A 155 0.45 4.83 5.99
CA SER A 155 1.48 3.87 5.57
C SER A 155 1.03 2.97 4.41
N GLN A 156 -0.28 2.75 4.28
CA GLN A 156 -0.89 1.98 3.19
C GLN A 156 -1.26 2.85 1.98
N GLY A 157 -0.94 4.15 2.02
CA GLY A 157 -1.28 5.12 0.97
C GLY A 157 -2.76 5.52 0.97
N VAL A 158 -3.45 5.32 2.08
CA VAL A 158 -4.84 5.75 2.31
C VAL A 158 -4.82 7.11 2.99
N PHE A 159 -5.28 8.15 2.30
CA PHE A 159 -5.25 9.52 2.79
C PHE A 159 -6.62 10.06 3.20
N LEU A 160 -7.68 9.37 2.82
CA LEU A 160 -9.04 9.79 3.05
C LEU A 160 -9.91 8.60 3.43
N LEU A 161 -10.84 8.81 4.34
CA LEU A 161 -11.90 7.88 4.69
C LEU A 161 -13.22 8.45 4.15
N ALA A 162 -14.04 7.60 3.57
CA ALA A 162 -15.35 7.96 3.04
C ALA A 162 -16.42 7.15 3.78
N TYR A 163 -17.34 7.83 4.43
CA TYR A 163 -18.45 7.22 5.15
C TYR A 163 -19.72 7.42 4.36
N GLN A 164 -20.43 6.35 4.07
CA GLN A 164 -21.72 6.40 3.38
C GLN A 164 -22.71 7.29 4.13
N ARG A 165 -23.44 8.11 3.37
CA ARG A 165 -24.56 8.90 3.82
C ARG A 165 -25.81 8.51 3.03
N GLY A 166 -26.90 8.19 3.74
CA GLY A 166 -28.10 7.66 3.10
C GLY A 166 -27.96 6.19 2.67
N ASP A 167 -29.03 5.62 2.15
CA ASP A 167 -29.15 4.19 1.86
C ASP A 167 -28.97 3.88 0.36
N GLU A 168 -28.82 4.89 -0.49
CA GLU A 168 -28.75 4.73 -1.93
C GLU A 168 -27.28 4.72 -2.41
N ALA A 169 -26.85 3.57 -2.92
CA ALA A 169 -25.63 3.43 -3.71
C ALA A 169 -25.98 2.83 -5.08
N VAL A 170 -25.41 3.39 -6.13
CA VAL A 170 -25.59 2.89 -7.50
C VAL A 170 -24.34 2.15 -7.90
N TYR A 171 -24.48 0.90 -8.32
CA TYR A 171 -23.38 0.02 -8.70
C TYR A 171 -23.30 -0.15 -10.22
N GLY A 172 -22.08 -0.26 -10.75
CA GLY A 172 -21.80 -0.48 -12.16
C GLY A 172 -20.68 -1.50 -12.36
N GLU A 173 -20.67 -2.14 -13.52
CA GLU A 173 -19.68 -3.20 -13.82
C GLU A 173 -18.23 -2.66 -13.91
N GLY A 174 -18.05 -1.39 -14.31
CA GLY A 174 -16.76 -0.76 -14.41
C GLY A 174 -15.75 -1.58 -15.21
N SER A 175 -14.59 -1.87 -14.63
CA SER A 175 -13.50 -2.65 -15.22
C SER A 175 -13.34 -4.05 -14.60
N ALA A 176 -14.40 -4.59 -13.98
CA ALA A 176 -14.36 -5.89 -13.28
C ALA A 176 -13.82 -7.02 -14.15
N GLY A 177 -14.14 -7.09 -15.45
CA GLY A 177 -13.63 -8.07 -16.40
C GLY A 177 -12.14 -8.00 -16.74
N SER A 178 -11.42 -6.97 -16.28
CA SER A 178 -10.00 -6.76 -16.62
C SER A 178 -9.09 -7.84 -16.02
N PRO A 179 -8.06 -8.32 -16.76
CA PRO A 179 -7.03 -9.24 -16.24
C PRO A 179 -6.25 -8.69 -15.03
N ARG A 180 -6.27 -7.38 -14.81
CA ARG A 180 -5.66 -6.72 -13.65
C ARG A 180 -6.18 -7.30 -12.33
N TRP A 181 -7.43 -7.74 -12.28
CA TRP A 181 -8.07 -8.23 -11.07
C TRP A 181 -7.95 -9.75 -10.87
N TRP A 182 -7.28 -10.46 -11.77
CA TRP A 182 -7.05 -11.90 -11.63
C TRP A 182 -6.34 -12.30 -10.33
N PRO A 183 -5.31 -11.58 -9.85
CA PRO A 183 -4.68 -11.94 -8.57
C PRO A 183 -5.66 -11.88 -7.40
N ALA A 184 -6.49 -10.84 -7.32
CA ALA A 184 -7.50 -10.71 -6.28
C ALA A 184 -8.56 -11.82 -6.35
N ARG A 185 -9.02 -12.15 -7.56
CA ARG A 185 -9.96 -13.27 -7.78
C ARG A 185 -9.34 -14.62 -7.43
N ALA A 186 -8.07 -14.84 -7.80
CA ALA A 186 -7.36 -16.06 -7.44
C ALA A 186 -7.22 -16.19 -5.92
N ALA A 187 -6.87 -15.10 -5.21
CA ALA A 187 -6.81 -15.07 -3.75
C ALA A 187 -8.19 -15.41 -3.14
N ARG A 188 -9.26 -14.79 -3.64
CA ARG A 188 -10.63 -15.08 -3.19
C ARG A 188 -11.01 -16.54 -3.41
N ALA A 189 -10.75 -17.09 -4.63
CA ALA A 189 -11.02 -18.49 -4.92
C ALA A 189 -10.22 -19.45 -4.02
N MET A 190 -8.99 -19.07 -3.62
CA MET A 190 -8.22 -19.84 -2.64
C MET A 190 -8.86 -19.79 -1.25
N GLN A 191 -9.28 -18.61 -0.79
CA GLN A 191 -9.99 -18.45 0.48
C GLN A 191 -11.28 -19.28 0.52
N ASP A 192 -12.09 -19.21 -0.54
CA ASP A 192 -13.33 -19.97 -0.66
C ASP A 192 -13.09 -21.48 -0.61
N ARG A 193 -11.97 -21.96 -1.17
CA ARG A 193 -11.57 -23.37 -1.07
C ARG A 193 -11.11 -23.76 0.31
N VAL A 194 -10.37 -22.88 0.98
CA VAL A 194 -9.92 -23.11 2.36
C VAL A 194 -11.12 -23.20 3.29
N THR A 195 -12.05 -22.24 3.21
CA THR A 195 -13.26 -22.23 4.06
C THR A 195 -14.24 -23.35 3.76
N ALA A 196 -14.18 -23.94 2.55
CA ALA A 196 -14.95 -25.12 2.20
C ALA A 196 -14.36 -26.44 2.76
N LEU A 197 -13.07 -26.44 3.13
CA LEU A 197 -12.34 -27.62 3.62
C LEU A 197 -12.06 -27.59 5.12
N PHE A 198 -11.98 -26.41 5.70
CA PHE A 198 -11.63 -26.15 7.11
C PHE A 198 -12.64 -25.20 7.72
N ASP A 199 -12.84 -25.31 9.03
CA ASP A 199 -13.78 -24.46 9.78
C ASP A 199 -13.05 -23.54 10.77
N GLY A 200 -13.70 -22.45 11.18
CA GLY A 200 -13.27 -21.60 12.27
C GLY A 200 -11.88 -20.97 12.09
N ASP A 201 -11.12 -20.94 13.17
CA ASP A 201 -9.78 -20.31 13.20
C ASP A 201 -8.74 -21.04 12.34
N GLU A 202 -8.93 -22.34 12.07
CA GLU A 202 -8.04 -23.10 11.18
C GLU A 202 -8.16 -22.57 9.73
N ALA A 203 -9.39 -22.36 9.24
CA ALA A 203 -9.64 -21.77 7.94
C ALA A 203 -9.09 -20.35 7.85
N ALA A 204 -9.32 -19.55 8.88
CA ALA A 204 -8.83 -18.18 8.96
C ALA A 204 -7.29 -18.10 8.97
N PHE A 205 -6.64 -18.98 9.72
CA PHE A 205 -5.18 -19.09 9.78
C PHE A 205 -4.57 -19.49 8.44
N LEU A 206 -5.13 -20.51 7.79
CA LEU A 206 -4.68 -20.94 6.45
C LEU A 206 -4.90 -19.85 5.40
N SER A 207 -6.04 -19.16 5.44
CA SER A 207 -6.30 -18.00 4.56
C SER A 207 -5.28 -16.89 4.78
N ALA A 208 -4.97 -16.57 6.05
CA ALA A 208 -3.97 -15.56 6.39
C ALA A 208 -2.58 -15.92 5.84
N ILE A 209 -2.15 -17.16 5.95
CA ILE A 209 -0.85 -17.63 5.43
C ILE A 209 -0.83 -17.57 3.89
N LEU A 210 -1.90 -17.98 3.22
CA LEU A 210 -1.92 -18.12 1.77
C LEU A 210 -2.14 -16.80 1.04
N THR A 211 -2.98 -15.92 1.59
CA THR A 211 -3.41 -14.68 0.92
C THR A 211 -3.02 -13.40 1.65
N GLY A 212 -2.55 -13.51 2.90
CA GLY A 212 -2.26 -12.37 3.77
C GLY A 212 -3.50 -11.77 4.45
N ASP A 213 -4.69 -12.32 4.21
CA ASP A 213 -5.93 -11.85 4.83
C ASP A 213 -6.10 -12.42 6.24
N THR A 214 -5.91 -11.57 7.21
CA THR A 214 -6.04 -11.90 8.64
C THR A 214 -7.40 -11.53 9.22
N SER A 215 -8.35 -11.06 8.41
CA SER A 215 -9.63 -10.52 8.88
C SER A 215 -10.52 -11.56 9.58
N GLY A 216 -10.40 -12.83 9.16
CA GLY A 216 -11.16 -13.94 9.74
C GLY A 216 -10.62 -14.52 11.05
N LEU A 217 -9.41 -14.12 11.49
CA LEU A 217 -8.83 -14.62 12.73
C LEU A 217 -9.52 -14.00 13.95
N SER A 218 -9.92 -14.85 14.90
CA SER A 218 -10.41 -14.42 16.21
C SER A 218 -9.33 -13.67 17.01
N GLU A 219 -9.74 -12.79 17.94
CA GLU A 219 -8.79 -12.10 18.82
C GLU A 219 -8.02 -13.10 19.71
N GLU A 220 -8.66 -14.21 20.10
CA GLU A 220 -8.02 -15.29 20.85
C GLU A 220 -6.90 -15.94 20.04
N ALA A 221 -7.19 -16.36 18.80
CA ALA A 221 -6.18 -16.94 17.90
C ALA A 221 -5.03 -15.96 17.62
N ARG A 222 -5.31 -14.65 17.49
CA ARG A 222 -4.27 -13.62 17.33
C ARG A 222 -3.39 -13.51 18.58
N SER A 223 -4.00 -13.54 19.78
CA SER A 223 -3.28 -13.49 21.04
C SER A 223 -2.38 -14.70 21.19
N ASP A 224 -2.90 -15.90 20.94
CA ASP A 224 -2.16 -17.17 21.04
C ASP A 224 -0.97 -17.19 20.09
N LEU A 225 -1.16 -16.75 18.85
CA LEU A 225 -0.07 -16.64 17.87
C LEU A 225 0.99 -15.60 18.28
N SER A 226 0.56 -14.53 18.93
CA SER A 226 1.47 -13.50 19.45
C SER A 226 2.29 -14.04 20.63
N GLU A 227 1.65 -14.72 21.58
CA GLU A 227 2.30 -15.33 22.74
C GLU A 227 3.26 -16.46 22.33
N ALA A 228 2.90 -17.23 21.30
CA ALA A 228 3.77 -18.23 20.69
C ALA A 228 4.93 -17.62 19.87
N GLY A 229 4.97 -16.30 19.68
CA GLY A 229 5.97 -15.63 18.84
C GLY A 229 5.80 -15.88 17.34
N LEU A 230 4.63 -16.36 16.92
CA LEU A 230 4.32 -16.74 15.53
C LEU A 230 3.63 -15.63 14.73
N SER A 231 3.42 -14.44 15.29
CA SER A 231 2.80 -13.30 14.60
C SER A 231 3.48 -12.93 13.27
N HIS A 232 4.79 -13.20 13.15
CA HIS A 232 5.54 -12.93 11.93
C HIS A 232 5.18 -13.86 10.76
N ILE A 233 4.50 -15.00 11.03
CA ILE A 233 4.03 -15.93 9.99
C ILE A 233 2.78 -15.38 9.31
N LEU A 234 1.95 -14.62 10.03
CA LEU A 234 0.76 -13.96 9.48
C LEU A 234 1.10 -12.77 8.55
N ALA A 235 2.23 -12.13 8.77
CA ALA A 235 2.73 -11.16 7.82
C ALA A 235 3.30 -11.88 6.60
N VAL A 236 3.12 -11.32 5.38
CA VAL A 236 3.82 -11.83 4.20
C VAL A 236 5.31 -11.78 4.47
N SER A 237 5.86 -12.91 4.92
CA SER A 237 7.23 -13.01 5.41
C SER A 237 8.21 -13.27 4.27
N GLY A 238 9.50 -13.02 4.54
CA GLY A 238 10.58 -13.40 3.62
C GLY A 238 10.54 -14.86 3.19
N MET A 239 9.91 -15.75 3.96
CA MET A 239 9.69 -17.16 3.64
C MET A 239 8.75 -17.31 2.43
N HIS A 240 7.64 -16.58 2.38
CA HIS A 240 6.71 -16.56 1.23
C HIS A 240 7.41 -16.04 -0.02
N CYS A 241 8.17 -14.95 0.11
CA CYS A 241 9.00 -14.42 -0.97
C CYS A 241 10.03 -15.45 -1.44
N GLY A 242 10.69 -16.16 -0.52
CA GLY A 242 11.64 -17.21 -0.82
C GLY A 242 11.01 -18.39 -1.55
N PHE A 243 9.83 -18.82 -1.15
CA PHE A 243 9.07 -19.87 -1.81
C PHE A 243 8.66 -19.47 -3.23
N LEU A 244 8.08 -18.28 -3.41
CA LEU A 244 7.73 -17.74 -4.72
C LEU A 244 8.96 -17.59 -5.63
N MET A 245 10.08 -17.08 -5.11
CA MET A 245 11.33 -17.00 -5.85
C MET A 245 11.83 -18.37 -6.28
N THR A 246 11.74 -19.36 -5.40
CA THR A 246 12.15 -20.73 -5.73
C THR A 246 11.28 -21.31 -6.85
N LEU A 247 9.97 -21.08 -6.77
CA LEU A 247 9.01 -21.50 -7.80
C LEU A 247 9.30 -20.84 -9.15
N ILE A 248 9.52 -19.52 -9.16
CA ILE A 248 9.88 -18.77 -10.37
C ILE A 248 11.18 -19.29 -10.98
N VAL A 249 12.21 -19.55 -10.17
CA VAL A 249 13.48 -20.10 -10.63
C VAL A 249 13.31 -21.51 -11.17
N LEU A 250 12.42 -22.33 -10.58
CA LEU A 250 12.12 -23.67 -11.05
C LEU A 250 11.53 -23.65 -12.46
N PHE A 251 10.59 -22.75 -12.73
CA PHE A 251 9.94 -22.62 -14.04
C PHE A 251 10.80 -21.91 -15.09
N THR A 252 11.60 -20.92 -14.70
CA THR A 252 12.42 -20.14 -15.64
C THR A 252 13.78 -20.79 -15.91
N GLY A 253 14.19 -21.75 -15.08
CA GLY A 253 15.48 -22.42 -15.16
C GLY A 253 16.62 -21.59 -14.55
N ARG A 254 17.59 -22.30 -13.97
CA ARG A 254 18.70 -21.76 -13.17
C ARG A 254 19.62 -20.78 -13.90
N HIS A 255 19.62 -20.81 -15.24
CA HIS A 255 20.48 -19.95 -16.07
C HIS A 255 19.87 -18.60 -16.46
N ARG A 256 18.58 -18.35 -16.17
CA ARG A 256 17.87 -17.12 -16.56
C ARG A 256 17.56 -16.20 -15.37
N HIS A 257 18.56 -15.96 -14.50
CA HIS A 257 18.35 -15.14 -13.28
C HIS A 257 17.80 -13.73 -13.55
N ARG A 258 18.12 -13.13 -14.70
CA ARG A 258 17.56 -11.81 -15.07
C ARG A 258 16.05 -11.88 -15.32
N LEU A 259 15.58 -12.95 -15.92
CA LEU A 259 14.17 -13.18 -16.22
C LEU A 259 13.42 -13.56 -14.94
N ALA A 260 14.02 -14.39 -14.09
CA ALA A 260 13.49 -14.71 -12.77
C ALA A 260 13.36 -13.46 -11.88
N ALA A 261 14.36 -12.58 -11.87
CA ALA A 261 14.30 -11.32 -11.12
C ALA A 261 13.25 -10.35 -11.70
N ALA A 262 13.11 -10.28 -13.02
CA ALA A 262 12.11 -9.43 -13.68
C ALA A 262 10.67 -9.91 -13.42
N LEU A 263 10.45 -11.21 -13.27
CA LEU A 263 9.15 -11.78 -12.93
C LEU A 263 8.85 -11.71 -11.43
N ALA A 264 9.88 -11.82 -10.59
CA ALA A 264 9.73 -11.75 -9.13
C ALA A 264 9.37 -10.35 -8.64
N LEU A 265 9.94 -9.30 -9.22
CA LEU A 265 9.70 -7.91 -8.81
C LEU A 265 8.21 -7.51 -8.84
N PRO A 266 7.45 -7.71 -9.94
CA PRO A 266 6.02 -7.44 -9.96
C PRO A 266 5.22 -8.29 -8.96
N VAL A 267 5.58 -9.57 -8.79
CA VAL A 267 4.87 -10.49 -7.87
C VAL A 267 5.10 -10.11 -6.41
N LEU A 268 6.24 -9.50 -6.08
CA LEU A 268 6.54 -9.02 -4.71
C LEU A 268 6.00 -7.61 -4.43
N MET A 269 5.61 -6.87 -5.46
CA MET A 269 5.08 -5.51 -5.33
C MET A 269 3.54 -5.46 -5.29
N PHE A 270 2.86 -6.53 -5.60
CA PHE A 270 1.41 -6.71 -5.53
C PHE A 270 1.01 -7.76 -4.50
#